data_d524214e8eeea370ec533f6815c79546
#
_entry.id   d524214e8eeea370ec533f6815c79546
#
_cell.length_a   1.000
_cell.length_b   1.000
_cell.length_c   1.000
_cell.angle_alpha   90.00
_cell.angle_beta   90.00
_cell.angle_gamma   90.00
#
_symmetry.space_group_name_H-M   'P 1'
#
loop_
_entity.id
_entity.type
_entity.pdbx_description
1 polymer ?
#
loop_
_entity_poly.entity_id
_entity_poly.type
_entity_poly.pdbx_seq_one_letter_code
_entity_poly.pdbx_strand_id
1 'polypeptide(L)'
;MCSPKFMKAQTAVVLSIFLLSILSPFFSTVEAENSTGIEILDSAVNPSNNHTYHLLSASSWEDAANAARGLDGFLTTIDDGLENQWIFDTFASFDNQSRHLWTGLSDNDEDGYYKWHDGTPFYYNNWGDSQPSEGGDEDFVHIASTNMGNIMPGSWNDLENDPQYFPVYGVVEVGEGADFSLRFDGEGDNVVIPHSDALNISGSISLSAWVFPYSLDGIQFITMKGDYGWGMYLNNGAIGYASEYSLSQHPLSNMTVAEDEWAHIEVELTESVGGEFRINGAHAGNITAEESLIPQ
;
A
#
# COMPACT_ATOMS: atom_id res chain seq x y z
N MET A 1 -21.30 0.30 -32.10
CA MET A 1 -20.67 0.76 -30.86
C MET A 1 -20.63 -0.44 -29.93
N CYS A 2 -19.51 -1.12 -29.88
CA CYS A 2 -19.31 -2.27 -28.98
C CYS A 2 -18.56 -1.72 -27.75
N SER A 3 -19.22 -1.69 -26.60
CA SER A 3 -18.53 -1.45 -25.32
C SER A 3 -17.47 -2.54 -25.14
N PRO A 4 -16.24 -2.21 -24.78
CA PRO A 4 -15.27 -3.22 -24.42
C PRO A 4 -15.79 -3.97 -23.19
N LYS A 5 -15.93 -5.28 -23.29
CA LYS A 5 -16.17 -6.14 -22.15
C LYS A 5 -14.87 -6.19 -21.35
N PHE A 6 -14.84 -5.51 -20.20
CA PHE A 6 -13.82 -5.76 -19.19
C PHE A 6 -13.98 -7.22 -18.75
N MET A 7 -12.94 -8.02 -19.00
CA MET A 7 -12.90 -9.41 -18.59
C MET A 7 -12.42 -9.49 -17.14
N LYS A 8 -12.96 -10.44 -16.41
CA LYS A 8 -12.64 -10.74 -15.02
C LYS A 8 -11.16 -11.12 -14.87
N ALA A 9 -10.35 -10.21 -14.43
CA ALA A 9 -9.01 -10.51 -13.97
C ALA A 9 -8.80 -9.81 -12.61
N GLN A 10 -8.56 -10.61 -11.58
CA GLN A 10 -8.14 -10.07 -10.29
C GLN A 10 -6.66 -9.74 -10.41
N THR A 11 -6.28 -8.49 -10.19
CA THR A 11 -4.88 -8.05 -10.22
C THR A 11 -4.65 -7.11 -9.05
N ALA A 12 -3.70 -7.42 -8.19
CA ALA A 12 -3.21 -6.46 -7.21
C ALA A 12 -2.16 -5.56 -7.88
N VAL A 13 -2.29 -4.27 -7.75
CA VAL A 13 -1.37 -3.28 -8.35
C VAL A 13 -0.86 -2.35 -7.26
N VAL A 14 0.45 -2.31 -7.06
CA VAL A 14 1.12 -1.22 -6.35
C VAL A 14 1.55 -0.20 -7.38
N LEU A 15 0.92 0.96 -7.40
CA LEU A 15 1.24 2.01 -8.37
C LEU A 15 2.20 3.01 -7.72
N SER A 16 3.49 2.86 -7.96
CA SER A 16 4.50 3.89 -7.64
C SER A 16 4.75 4.73 -8.87
N ILE A 17 4.16 5.93 -8.95
CA ILE A 17 4.41 6.87 -10.05
C ILE A 17 5.59 7.75 -9.63
N PHE A 18 6.79 7.44 -10.10
CA PHE A 18 7.93 8.35 -10.00
C PHE A 18 7.95 9.30 -11.20
N LEU A 19 7.52 10.53 -10.97
CA LEU A 19 7.72 11.64 -11.91
C LEU A 19 9.14 12.18 -11.72
N LEU A 20 10.12 11.70 -12.50
CA LEU A 20 11.44 12.28 -12.53
C LEU A 20 11.43 13.55 -13.42
N SER A 21 10.98 14.67 -12.87
CA SER A 21 11.25 15.98 -13.47
C SER A 21 12.62 16.43 -12.99
N ILE A 22 13.53 16.71 -13.93
CA ILE A 22 14.79 17.41 -13.63
C ILE A 22 14.41 18.84 -13.24
N LEU A 23 14.24 19.10 -11.96
CA LEU A 23 14.07 20.44 -11.42
C LEU A 23 15.15 20.67 -10.37
N SER A 24 15.87 21.79 -10.57
CA SER A 24 16.82 22.39 -9.65
C SER A 24 16.27 22.48 -8.22
N PRO A 25 17.15 22.42 -7.20
CA PRO A 25 16.72 22.31 -5.81
C PRO A 25 16.18 23.64 -5.29
N PHE A 26 14.90 23.80 -5.26
CA PHE A 26 14.24 24.64 -4.29
C PHE A 26 13.59 23.70 -3.26
N PHE A 27 14.38 23.28 -2.29
CA PHE A 27 13.84 22.75 -1.04
C PHE A 27 13.17 23.90 -0.30
N SER A 28 11.88 24.09 -0.52
CA SER A 28 11.01 24.61 0.51
C SER A 28 10.76 23.44 1.47
N THR A 29 11.34 23.47 2.64
CA THR A 29 10.90 22.64 3.75
C THR A 29 9.48 23.06 4.07
N VAL A 30 8.50 22.35 3.52
CA VAL A 30 7.17 22.30 4.11
C VAL A 30 7.38 21.47 5.37
N GLU A 31 7.55 22.14 6.50
CA GLU A 31 7.28 21.52 7.77
C GLU A 31 5.82 21.10 7.73
N ALA A 32 5.57 19.80 7.61
CA ALA A 32 4.24 19.25 7.86
C ALA A 32 3.95 19.64 9.32
N GLU A 33 3.07 20.61 9.51
CA GLU A 33 2.49 20.84 10.82
C GLU A 33 1.77 19.54 11.19
N ASN A 34 2.37 18.78 12.10
CA ASN A 34 1.75 17.62 12.74
C ASN A 34 0.57 18.16 13.56
N SER A 35 -0.60 18.23 12.95
CA SER A 35 -1.80 18.86 13.51
C SER A 35 -2.40 18.09 14.69
N THR A 36 -1.90 16.88 14.98
CA THR A 36 -2.46 16.00 16.02
C THR A 36 -1.78 16.14 17.38
N GLY A 37 -0.58 16.75 17.46
CA GLY A 37 0.21 16.82 18.70
C GLY A 37 0.72 15.46 19.18
N ILE A 38 0.66 14.42 18.35
CA ILE A 38 1.15 13.07 18.64
C ILE A 38 2.67 13.06 18.38
N GLU A 39 3.42 12.56 19.36
CA GLU A 39 4.87 12.48 19.33
C GLU A 39 5.34 11.04 19.15
N ILE A 40 6.49 10.84 18.47
CA ILE A 40 7.20 9.58 18.46
C ILE A 40 8.00 9.47 19.76
N LEU A 41 7.72 8.44 20.56
CA LEU A 41 8.39 8.18 21.83
C LEU A 41 9.63 7.31 21.67
N ASP A 42 9.58 6.35 20.74
CA ASP A 42 10.68 5.43 20.43
C ASP A 42 10.59 4.93 18.98
N SER A 43 11.69 4.37 18.48
CA SER A 43 11.78 3.78 17.15
C SER A 43 12.75 2.61 17.16
N ALA A 44 12.33 1.49 16.55
CA ALA A 44 13.14 0.29 16.44
C ALA A 44 12.96 -0.37 15.06
N VAL A 45 14.01 -1.05 14.59
CA VAL A 45 13.95 -1.87 13.37
C VAL A 45 13.76 -3.33 13.78
N ASN A 46 12.73 -3.98 13.26
CA ASN A 46 12.52 -5.40 13.48
C ASN A 46 13.49 -6.20 12.59
N PRO A 47 14.40 -7.01 13.17
CA PRO A 47 15.42 -7.71 12.40
C PRO A 47 14.86 -8.87 11.54
N SER A 48 13.59 -9.24 11.74
CA SER A 48 12.96 -10.34 11.00
C SER A 48 12.44 -9.90 9.63
N ASN A 49 11.91 -8.66 9.52
CA ASN A 49 11.34 -8.11 8.29
C ASN A 49 12.03 -6.85 7.80
N ASN A 50 12.96 -6.28 8.58
CA ASN A 50 13.68 -5.03 8.31
C ASN A 50 12.78 -3.77 8.25
N HIS A 51 11.54 -3.85 8.78
CA HIS A 51 10.66 -2.70 8.90
C HIS A 51 11.04 -1.85 10.11
N THR A 52 10.79 -0.55 10.02
CA THR A 52 10.95 0.38 11.13
C THR A 52 9.61 0.54 11.85
N TYR A 53 9.63 0.42 13.16
CA TYR A 53 8.45 0.60 14.00
C TYR A 53 8.64 1.83 14.88
N HIS A 54 7.56 2.63 15.02
CA HIS A 54 7.54 3.81 15.88
C HIS A 54 6.48 3.66 16.96
N LEU A 55 6.86 3.85 18.21
CA LEU A 55 5.92 3.99 19.31
C LEU A 55 5.46 5.45 19.37
N LEU A 56 4.15 5.67 19.27
CA LEU A 56 3.54 7.01 19.40
C LEU A 56 3.16 7.33 20.85
N SER A 57 2.97 8.61 21.15
CA SER A 57 2.31 9.04 22.39
C SER A 57 0.85 8.54 22.41
N ALA A 58 0.25 8.44 23.63
CA ALA A 58 -1.12 7.96 23.79
C ALA A 58 -2.13 8.84 23.04
N SER A 59 -3.08 8.17 22.38
CA SER A 59 -4.15 8.83 21.60
C SER A 59 -5.32 7.87 21.37
N SER A 60 -6.39 8.37 20.73
CA SER A 60 -7.40 7.51 20.10
C SER A 60 -6.77 6.67 19.00
N TRP A 61 -7.44 5.59 18.60
CA TRP A 61 -6.97 4.75 17.49
C TRP A 61 -6.96 5.54 16.16
N GLU A 62 -8.02 6.29 15.88
CA GLU A 62 -8.11 7.11 14.65
C GLU A 62 -7.01 8.18 14.57
N ASP A 63 -6.69 8.83 15.69
CA ASP A 63 -5.61 9.82 15.72
C ASP A 63 -4.25 9.17 15.52
N ALA A 64 -4.02 7.98 16.12
CA ALA A 64 -2.81 7.20 15.89
C ALA A 64 -2.70 6.75 14.42
N ALA A 65 -3.80 6.29 13.81
CA ALA A 65 -3.86 5.91 12.40
C ALA A 65 -3.58 7.09 11.46
N ASN A 66 -4.11 8.29 11.80
CA ASN A 66 -3.84 9.51 11.05
C ASN A 66 -2.37 9.95 11.18
N ALA A 67 -1.79 9.83 12.39
CA ALA A 67 -0.37 10.13 12.61
C ALA A 67 0.53 9.14 11.84
N ALA A 68 0.16 7.85 11.78
CA ALA A 68 0.87 6.83 11.03
C ALA A 68 0.98 7.17 9.55
N ARG A 69 -0.10 7.66 8.91
CA ARG A 69 -0.09 8.12 7.51
C ARG A 69 0.87 9.30 7.30
N GLY A 70 1.01 10.19 8.29
CA GLY A 70 1.98 11.30 8.26
C GLY A 70 3.44 10.86 8.35
N LEU A 71 3.68 9.60 8.74
CA LEU A 71 4.99 8.95 8.81
C LEU A 71 5.25 8.00 7.62
N ASP A 72 4.43 8.08 6.58
CA ASP A 72 4.46 7.17 5.42
C ASP A 72 4.33 5.69 5.86
N GLY A 73 3.51 5.43 6.88
CA GLY A 73 3.27 4.12 7.46
C GLY A 73 1.80 3.89 7.84
N PHE A 74 1.53 2.77 8.52
CA PHE A 74 0.24 2.42 9.10
C PHE A 74 0.41 1.98 10.55
N LEU A 75 -0.68 1.92 11.31
CA LEU A 75 -0.67 1.15 12.54
C LEU A 75 -0.32 -0.30 12.20
N THR A 76 0.55 -0.90 12.99
CA THR A 76 1.22 -2.15 12.67
C THR A 76 0.26 -3.28 12.29
N THR A 77 0.61 -3.98 11.23
CA THR A 77 0.06 -5.28 10.85
C THR A 77 0.90 -6.37 11.52
N ILE A 78 0.28 -7.43 11.98
CA ILE A 78 0.98 -8.51 12.69
C ILE A 78 0.69 -9.83 11.96
N ASP A 79 1.72 -10.37 11.31
CA ASP A 79 1.60 -11.53 10.44
C ASP A 79 1.86 -12.86 11.15
N ASP A 80 2.59 -12.84 12.26
CA ASP A 80 2.89 -14.04 13.02
C ASP A 80 3.17 -13.78 14.53
N GLY A 81 3.35 -14.87 15.28
CA GLY A 81 3.60 -14.82 16.72
C GLY A 81 4.98 -14.27 17.11
N LEU A 82 5.96 -14.32 16.21
CA LEU A 82 7.30 -13.78 16.48
C LEU A 82 7.28 -12.27 16.39
N GLU A 83 6.57 -11.74 15.42
CA GLU A 83 6.35 -10.30 15.26
C GLU A 83 5.52 -9.73 16.42
N ASN A 84 4.40 -10.38 16.78
CA ASN A 84 3.61 -10.01 17.95
C ASN A 84 4.47 -9.93 19.23
N GLN A 85 5.30 -10.95 19.46
CA GLN A 85 6.19 -10.99 20.61
C GLN A 85 7.25 -9.89 20.56
N TRP A 86 7.84 -9.64 19.37
CA TRP A 86 8.84 -8.61 19.19
C TRP A 86 8.28 -7.20 19.46
N ILE A 87 7.09 -6.88 18.93
CA ILE A 87 6.40 -5.60 19.18
C ILE A 87 6.11 -5.43 20.66
N PHE A 88 5.59 -6.47 21.31
CA PHE A 88 5.29 -6.46 22.74
C PHE A 88 6.55 -6.24 23.59
N ASP A 89 7.63 -7.00 23.35
CA ASP A 89 8.87 -6.90 24.10
C ASP A 89 9.58 -5.56 23.91
N THR A 90 9.45 -4.97 22.71
CA THR A 90 10.11 -3.70 22.37
C THR A 90 9.38 -2.51 23.00
N PHE A 91 8.04 -2.46 22.90
CA PHE A 91 7.31 -1.22 23.18
C PHE A 91 6.42 -1.26 24.43
N ALA A 92 5.90 -2.44 24.82
CA ALA A 92 4.94 -2.51 25.93
C ALA A 92 5.51 -2.10 27.30
N SER A 93 6.83 -2.20 27.47
CA SER A 93 7.53 -1.79 28.69
C SER A 93 8.61 -0.73 28.48
N PHE A 94 8.56 -0.02 27.35
CA PHE A 94 9.53 1.03 27.05
C PHE A 94 9.62 2.06 28.18
N ASP A 95 10.86 2.48 28.53
CA ASP A 95 11.23 3.36 29.65
C ASP A 95 10.66 2.96 31.02
N ASN A 96 10.41 1.66 31.27
CA ASN A 96 9.82 1.07 32.47
C ASN A 96 8.36 1.49 32.74
N GLN A 97 7.63 1.91 31.71
CA GLN A 97 6.20 2.17 31.79
C GLN A 97 5.43 1.08 31.05
N SER A 98 4.34 0.61 31.65
CA SER A 98 3.45 -0.35 31.01
C SER A 98 2.51 0.35 30.04
N ARG A 99 2.49 -0.07 28.77
CA ARG A 99 1.70 0.54 27.69
C ARG A 99 0.88 -0.51 26.94
N HIS A 100 -0.41 -0.29 26.86
CA HIS A 100 -1.27 -0.96 25.89
C HIS A 100 -0.98 -0.41 24.51
N LEU A 101 -0.92 -1.26 23.48
CA LEU A 101 -0.44 -0.87 22.15
C LEU A 101 -1.52 -1.03 21.08
N TRP A 102 -1.93 0.03 20.43
CA TRP A 102 -2.79 -0.05 19.25
C TRP A 102 -2.11 -0.79 18.10
N THR A 103 -2.87 -1.67 17.45
CA THR A 103 -2.52 -2.32 16.18
C THR A 103 -3.36 -1.72 15.05
N GLY A 104 -3.07 -2.09 13.80
CA GLY A 104 -3.87 -1.69 12.64
C GLY A 104 -5.14 -2.53 12.41
N LEU A 105 -5.46 -3.47 13.30
CA LEU A 105 -6.62 -4.34 13.14
C LEU A 105 -7.89 -3.66 13.68
N SER A 106 -8.96 -3.69 12.89
CA SER A 106 -10.28 -3.19 13.31
C SER A 106 -11.41 -3.83 12.52
N ASP A 107 -12.64 -3.76 13.01
CA ASP A 107 -13.88 -4.12 12.33
C ASP A 107 -14.89 -2.95 12.25
N ASN A 108 -14.41 -1.71 12.39
CA ASN A 108 -15.21 -0.50 12.35
C ASN A 108 -16.00 -0.29 11.04
N ASP A 109 -15.65 -0.97 9.96
CA ASP A 109 -16.39 -0.94 8.68
C ASP A 109 -17.58 -1.89 8.67
N GLU A 110 -17.44 -3.08 9.30
CA GLU A 110 -18.46 -4.12 9.35
C GLU A 110 -18.23 -5.01 10.58
N ASP A 111 -19.10 -4.88 11.59
CA ASP A 111 -19.05 -5.59 12.87
C ASP A 111 -18.82 -7.11 12.71
N GLY A 112 -17.81 -7.62 13.41
CA GLY A 112 -17.34 -9.01 13.34
C GLY A 112 -16.44 -9.35 12.14
N TYR A 113 -16.11 -8.38 11.27
CA TYR A 113 -15.23 -8.54 10.11
C TYR A 113 -13.93 -7.76 10.27
N TYR A 114 -13.01 -8.29 11.05
CA TYR A 114 -11.69 -7.67 11.29
C TYR A 114 -10.84 -7.59 10.04
N LYS A 115 -10.25 -6.43 9.80
CA LYS A 115 -9.35 -6.12 8.68
C LYS A 115 -8.15 -5.32 9.17
N TRP A 116 -6.99 -5.58 8.57
CA TRP A 116 -5.85 -4.70 8.73
C TRP A 116 -6.06 -3.38 7.99
N HIS A 117 -5.68 -2.28 8.61
CA HIS A 117 -5.86 -0.92 8.06
C HIS A 117 -5.04 -0.66 6.79
N ASP A 118 -3.96 -1.41 6.58
CA ASP A 118 -3.16 -1.41 5.35
C ASP A 118 -3.78 -2.25 4.21
N GLY A 119 -4.85 -2.99 4.48
CA GLY A 119 -5.55 -3.84 3.52
C GLY A 119 -4.96 -5.24 3.35
N THR A 120 -3.95 -5.61 4.12
CA THR A 120 -3.42 -7.00 4.11
C THR A 120 -4.47 -7.98 4.62
N PRO A 121 -4.45 -9.25 4.15
CA PRO A 121 -5.38 -10.26 4.62
C PRO A 121 -5.14 -10.64 6.10
N PHE A 122 -6.21 -10.78 6.86
CA PHE A 122 -6.14 -11.19 8.26
C PHE A 122 -6.06 -12.71 8.39
N TYR A 123 -4.88 -13.25 8.70
CA TYR A 123 -4.63 -14.70 8.87
C TYR A 123 -4.18 -15.09 10.26
N TYR A 124 -3.32 -14.30 10.88
CA TYR A 124 -2.82 -14.52 12.22
C TYR A 124 -3.65 -13.76 13.24
N ASN A 125 -3.90 -14.36 14.39
CA ASN A 125 -4.51 -13.68 15.53
C ASN A 125 -3.90 -14.16 16.85
N ASN A 126 -3.99 -13.33 17.88
CA ASN A 126 -3.53 -13.63 19.23
C ASN A 126 -4.52 -13.13 20.28
N TRP A 127 -5.82 -13.36 20.02
CA TRP A 127 -6.89 -12.93 20.91
C TRP A 127 -6.72 -13.47 22.34
N GLY A 128 -7.02 -12.62 23.32
CA GLY A 128 -7.19 -13.03 24.72
C GLY A 128 -8.36 -13.98 24.91
N ASP A 129 -8.44 -14.61 26.08
CA ASP A 129 -9.55 -15.52 26.37
C ASP A 129 -10.89 -14.77 26.36
N SER A 130 -11.84 -15.29 25.58
CA SER A 130 -13.16 -14.67 25.32
C SER A 130 -13.11 -13.34 24.54
N GLN A 131 -12.08 -13.15 23.72
CA GLN A 131 -11.97 -12.04 22.79
C GLN A 131 -11.98 -12.54 21.32
N PRO A 132 -12.38 -11.71 20.32
CA PRO A 132 -12.99 -10.39 20.51
C PRO A 132 -14.35 -10.48 21.21
N SER A 133 -14.76 -9.39 21.92
CA SER A 133 -16.06 -9.35 22.58
C SER A 133 -17.17 -9.13 21.58
N GLU A 134 -18.27 -9.89 21.68
CA GLU A 134 -19.41 -9.71 20.76
C GLU A 134 -20.21 -8.46 21.11
N GLY A 135 -20.24 -7.51 20.19
CA GLY A 135 -21.18 -6.37 20.15
C GLY A 135 -20.76 -5.20 21.03
N GLY A 136 -21.01 -4.02 20.53
CA GLY A 136 -20.74 -2.75 21.16
C GLY A 136 -19.95 -1.84 20.24
N ASP A 137 -19.31 -0.83 20.80
CA ASP A 137 -18.48 0.13 20.10
C ASP A 137 -16.97 -0.24 20.25
N GLU A 138 -16.63 -1.54 20.45
CA GLU A 138 -15.26 -2.02 20.65
C GLU A 138 -14.70 -2.56 19.33
N ASP A 139 -14.41 -1.64 18.41
CA ASP A 139 -14.03 -1.94 17.01
C ASP A 139 -12.50 -1.99 16.78
N PHE A 140 -11.68 -1.59 17.78
CA PHE A 140 -10.25 -1.35 17.56
C PHE A 140 -9.37 -2.22 18.44
N VAL A 141 -8.38 -2.87 17.84
CA VAL A 141 -7.59 -3.91 18.49
C VAL A 141 -6.29 -3.36 19.08
N HIS A 142 -6.03 -3.75 20.32
CA HIS A 142 -4.79 -3.45 21.03
C HIS A 142 -4.12 -4.71 21.59
N ILE A 143 -2.81 -4.64 21.80
CA ILE A 143 -2.05 -5.62 22.56
C ILE A 143 -2.11 -5.21 24.05
N ALA A 144 -2.59 -6.10 24.92
CA ALA A 144 -2.64 -5.86 26.35
C ALA A 144 -1.23 -5.90 26.98
N SER A 145 -0.87 -4.87 27.74
CA SER A 145 0.43 -4.82 28.45
C SER A 145 0.38 -5.43 29.86
N THR A 146 -0.81 -5.54 30.42
CA THR A 146 -1.05 -6.08 31.76
C THR A 146 -2.21 -7.07 31.75
N ASN A 147 -2.35 -7.86 32.81
CA ASN A 147 -3.54 -8.71 32.96
C ASN A 147 -4.82 -7.87 33.00
N MET A 148 -5.75 -8.14 32.10
CA MET A 148 -7.08 -7.56 32.05
C MET A 148 -8.12 -8.69 32.20
N GLY A 149 -8.37 -9.12 33.44
CA GLY A 149 -9.21 -10.29 33.70
C GLY A 149 -8.60 -11.59 33.17
N ASN A 150 -9.18 -12.12 32.09
CA ASN A 150 -8.68 -13.33 31.41
C ASN A 150 -7.71 -13.02 30.24
N ILE A 151 -7.49 -11.75 29.91
CA ILE A 151 -6.59 -11.34 28.83
C ILE A 151 -5.18 -11.23 29.39
N MET A 152 -4.26 -12.04 28.87
CA MET A 152 -2.87 -12.07 29.32
C MET A 152 -2.04 -10.99 28.62
N PRO A 153 -0.95 -10.50 29.22
CA PRO A 153 -0.02 -9.60 28.55
C PRO A 153 0.49 -10.21 27.22
N GLY A 154 0.50 -9.40 26.18
CA GLY A 154 0.85 -9.81 24.82
C GLY A 154 -0.31 -10.34 23.98
N SER A 155 -1.46 -10.65 24.61
CA SER A 155 -2.68 -11.03 23.89
C SER A 155 -3.47 -9.80 23.44
N TRP A 156 -4.39 -10.01 22.49
CA TRP A 156 -5.20 -8.94 21.90
C TRP A 156 -6.57 -8.82 22.56
N ASN A 157 -7.05 -7.61 22.60
CA ASN A 157 -8.40 -7.24 22.99
C ASN A 157 -8.91 -6.11 22.08
N ASP A 158 -10.20 -6.08 21.83
CA ASP A 158 -10.90 -4.99 21.17
C ASP A 158 -11.32 -3.91 22.18
N LEU A 159 -11.36 -2.67 21.73
CA LEU A 159 -11.73 -1.49 22.54
C LEU A 159 -12.45 -0.47 21.68
N GLU A 160 -13.16 0.44 22.34
CA GLU A 160 -13.64 1.69 21.74
C GLU A 160 -12.47 2.56 21.24
N ASN A 161 -12.73 3.46 20.27
CA ASN A 161 -11.74 4.33 19.65
C ASN A 161 -10.90 5.15 20.65
N ASP A 162 -11.52 5.63 21.73
CA ASP A 162 -10.88 6.50 22.74
C ASP A 162 -11.22 6.01 24.17
N PRO A 163 -10.58 4.91 24.63
CA PRO A 163 -10.87 4.36 25.95
C PRO A 163 -10.44 5.30 27.07
N GLN A 164 -11.38 5.63 27.98
CA GLN A 164 -11.14 6.62 29.03
C GLN A 164 -10.54 6.03 30.30
N TYR A 165 -10.32 4.71 30.37
CA TYR A 165 -9.86 4.02 31.59
C TYR A 165 -8.35 3.88 31.69
N PHE A 166 -7.65 3.85 30.55
CA PHE A 166 -6.19 3.80 30.45
C PHE A 166 -5.73 4.31 29.08
N PRO A 167 -4.51 4.85 29.00
CA PRO A 167 -3.97 5.31 27.73
C PRO A 167 -3.56 4.12 26.85
N VAL A 168 -3.79 4.24 25.54
CA VAL A 168 -3.29 3.30 24.53
C VAL A 168 -2.38 4.04 23.55
N TYR A 169 -1.31 3.38 23.12
CA TYR A 169 -0.19 3.97 22.37
C TYR A 169 -0.12 3.34 20.98
N GLY A 170 -0.15 4.12 19.93
CA GLY A 170 -0.02 3.61 18.58
C GLY A 170 1.36 2.98 18.32
N VAL A 171 1.39 1.83 17.66
CA VAL A 171 2.61 1.32 17.05
C VAL A 171 2.48 1.45 15.54
N VAL A 172 3.30 2.29 14.95
CA VAL A 172 3.34 2.53 13.51
C VAL A 172 4.40 1.64 12.89
N GLU A 173 4.06 1.00 11.81
CA GLU A 173 4.96 0.23 10.98
C GLU A 173 5.26 1.00 9.69
N VAL A 174 6.55 1.14 9.37
CA VAL A 174 7.08 1.73 8.15
C VAL A 174 7.99 0.68 7.52
N GLY A 175 7.53 0.04 6.47
CA GLY A 175 8.35 -0.87 5.66
C GLY A 175 9.27 -0.10 4.71
N GLU A 176 10.30 -0.76 4.14
CA GLU A 176 11.01 -0.23 2.97
C GLU A 176 10.06 -0.28 1.76
N GLY A 177 9.35 0.83 1.52
CA GLY A 177 8.27 0.92 0.54
C GLY A 177 7.07 0.13 1.05
N ALA A 178 6.29 0.77 1.96
CA ALA A 178 5.10 0.14 2.51
C ALA A 178 4.42 -0.73 1.46
N ASP A 179 4.29 -2.03 1.73
CA ASP A 179 3.69 -3.00 0.81
C ASP A 179 2.18 -2.79 0.68
N PHE A 180 1.80 -1.54 0.32
CA PHE A 180 0.41 -1.23 0.03
C PHE A 180 0.10 -1.70 -1.37
N SER A 181 -0.78 -2.66 -1.46
CA SER A 181 -1.33 -3.04 -2.73
C SER A 181 -2.80 -2.66 -2.81
N LEU A 182 -3.20 -2.14 -3.96
CA LEU A 182 -4.60 -2.04 -4.31
C LEU A 182 -5.02 -3.35 -4.95
N ARG A 183 -6.07 -3.96 -4.44
CA ARG A 183 -6.66 -5.14 -5.06
C ARG A 183 -7.83 -4.71 -5.92
N PHE A 184 -7.82 -5.15 -7.17
CA PHE A 184 -8.89 -4.95 -8.13
C PHE A 184 -9.53 -6.30 -8.45
N ASP A 185 -10.84 -6.41 -8.31
CA ASP A 185 -11.58 -7.67 -8.58
C ASP A 185 -11.93 -7.87 -10.07
N GLY A 186 -11.61 -6.85 -10.91
CA GLY A 186 -11.88 -6.83 -12.33
C GLY A 186 -13.33 -6.47 -12.69
N GLU A 187 -14.17 -6.07 -11.73
CA GLU A 187 -15.58 -5.73 -11.95
C GLU A 187 -15.90 -4.24 -11.71
N GLY A 188 -15.07 -3.36 -12.23
CA GLY A 188 -15.33 -1.91 -12.21
C GLY A 188 -14.51 -1.11 -11.22
N ASP A 189 -13.62 -1.77 -10.50
CA ASP A 189 -12.65 -1.10 -9.63
C ASP A 189 -11.72 -0.22 -10.43
N ASN A 190 -11.54 1.01 -9.99
CA ASN A 190 -10.55 1.92 -10.55
C ASN A 190 -10.16 3.00 -9.52
N VAL A 191 -8.95 3.52 -9.68
CA VAL A 191 -8.51 4.73 -8.98
C VAL A 191 -8.46 5.87 -9.99
N VAL A 192 -9.16 6.97 -9.68
CA VAL A 192 -9.19 8.16 -10.53
C VAL A 192 -8.35 9.25 -9.89
N ILE A 193 -7.26 9.63 -10.57
CA ILE A 193 -6.44 10.78 -10.19
C ILE A 193 -6.97 11.99 -10.97
N PRO A 194 -7.41 13.08 -10.29
CA PRO A 194 -7.85 14.28 -10.97
C PRO A 194 -6.77 14.83 -11.89
N HIS A 195 -7.19 15.38 -13.05
CA HIS A 195 -6.26 15.98 -13.99
C HIS A 195 -5.48 17.15 -13.34
N SER A 196 -4.17 17.19 -13.61
CA SER A 196 -3.30 18.32 -13.30
C SER A 196 -2.35 18.57 -14.46
N ASP A 197 -1.82 19.79 -14.57
CA ASP A 197 -0.86 20.15 -15.62
C ASP A 197 0.43 19.32 -15.54
N ALA A 198 0.77 18.81 -14.35
CA ALA A 198 1.91 17.91 -14.14
C ALA A 198 1.78 16.57 -14.88
N LEU A 199 0.54 16.15 -15.21
CA LEU A 199 0.27 14.94 -15.99
C LEU A 199 0.30 15.19 -17.51
N ASN A 200 0.55 16.42 -17.97
CA ASN A 200 0.80 16.74 -19.37
C ASN A 200 2.28 16.49 -19.70
N ILE A 201 2.62 15.22 -19.77
CA ILE A 201 4.00 14.78 -20.00
C ILE A 201 4.32 14.91 -21.49
N SER A 202 5.50 15.43 -21.79
CA SER A 202 6.06 15.52 -23.16
C SER A 202 7.55 15.18 -23.15
N GLY A 203 8.02 14.62 -24.24
CA GLY A 203 9.44 14.32 -24.48
C GLY A 203 9.90 12.98 -23.91
N SER A 204 9.72 12.71 -22.63
CA SER A 204 10.08 11.42 -22.02
C SER A 204 9.09 11.01 -20.94
N ILE A 205 8.82 9.72 -20.82
CA ILE A 205 7.97 9.15 -19.78
C ILE A 205 8.60 7.87 -19.23
N SER A 206 8.51 7.71 -17.92
CA SER A 206 8.78 6.45 -17.23
C SER A 206 7.54 6.06 -16.44
N LEU A 207 7.06 4.86 -16.66
CA LEU A 207 5.93 4.25 -15.95
C LEU A 207 6.43 2.98 -15.27
N SER A 208 6.19 2.84 -13.99
CA SER A 208 6.51 1.61 -13.27
C SER A 208 5.42 1.22 -12.30
N ALA A 209 5.29 -0.08 -12.06
CA ALA A 209 4.37 -0.64 -11.09
C ALA A 209 4.86 -2.00 -10.59
N TRP A 210 4.58 -2.30 -9.32
CA TRP A 210 4.55 -3.67 -8.84
C TRP A 210 3.17 -4.26 -9.12
N VAL A 211 3.12 -5.46 -9.70
CA VAL A 211 1.88 -6.15 -10.02
C VAL A 211 1.91 -7.59 -9.52
N PHE A 212 0.77 -8.07 -9.04
CA PHE A 212 0.56 -9.49 -8.68
C PHE A 212 -0.67 -9.98 -9.44
N PRO A 213 -0.50 -10.54 -10.65
CA PRO A 213 -1.62 -10.98 -11.46
C PRO A 213 -2.18 -12.32 -10.95
N TYR A 214 -3.46 -12.37 -10.61
CA TYR A 214 -4.17 -13.64 -10.32
C TYR A 214 -4.62 -14.36 -11.60
N SER A 215 -4.59 -13.68 -12.73
CA SER A 215 -4.82 -14.22 -14.07
C SER A 215 -4.09 -13.38 -15.10
N LEU A 216 -3.60 -13.99 -16.16
CA LEU A 216 -2.95 -13.29 -17.28
C LEU A 216 -3.87 -13.17 -18.50
N ASP A 217 -5.13 -13.62 -18.41
CA ASP A 217 -6.04 -13.62 -19.54
C ASP A 217 -6.41 -12.21 -20.02
N GLY A 218 -6.20 -11.96 -21.30
CA GLY A 218 -6.64 -10.75 -22.00
C GLY A 218 -5.83 -9.51 -21.67
N ILE A 219 -6.49 -8.35 -21.79
CA ILE A 219 -5.88 -7.03 -21.56
C ILE A 219 -6.31 -6.51 -20.19
N GLN A 220 -5.33 -6.15 -19.36
CA GLN A 220 -5.49 -5.60 -18.02
C GLN A 220 -4.78 -4.26 -17.95
N PHE A 221 -5.54 -3.18 -17.81
CA PHE A 221 -4.96 -1.84 -17.68
C PHE A 221 -4.39 -1.63 -16.28
N ILE A 222 -3.14 -1.18 -16.22
CA ILE A 222 -2.45 -0.79 -14.99
C ILE A 222 -2.62 0.70 -14.75
N THR A 223 -2.34 1.52 -15.78
CA THR A 223 -2.55 2.97 -15.75
C THR A 223 -2.95 3.47 -17.13
N MET A 224 -3.80 4.51 -17.18
CA MET A 224 -4.23 5.15 -18.42
C MET A 224 -4.54 6.62 -18.18
N LYS A 225 -3.99 7.51 -19.00
CA LYS A 225 -4.34 8.92 -18.99
C LYS A 225 -5.46 9.20 -19.99
N GLY A 226 -6.70 9.27 -19.48
CA GLY A 226 -7.88 9.57 -20.32
C GLY A 226 -8.13 8.55 -21.44
N ASP A 227 -9.00 8.91 -22.37
CA ASP A 227 -9.42 7.99 -23.44
C ASP A 227 -8.43 7.92 -24.63
N TYR A 228 -7.51 8.89 -24.74
CA TYR A 228 -6.60 9.07 -25.88
C TYR A 228 -5.15 9.38 -25.45
N GLY A 229 -4.85 9.19 -24.19
CA GLY A 229 -3.53 9.48 -23.63
C GLY A 229 -2.59 8.27 -23.65
N TRP A 230 -1.55 8.39 -22.86
CA TRP A 230 -0.57 7.32 -22.63
C TRP A 230 -1.03 6.34 -21.54
N GLY A 231 -0.52 5.12 -21.59
CA GLY A 231 -0.83 4.11 -20.56
C GLY A 231 0.04 2.88 -20.61
N MET A 232 -0.01 2.11 -19.53
CA MET A 232 0.65 0.82 -19.38
C MET A 232 -0.40 -0.26 -19.07
N TYR A 233 -0.27 -1.41 -19.69
CA TYR A 233 -1.18 -2.53 -19.51
C TYR A 233 -0.45 -3.87 -19.62
N LEU A 234 -1.09 -4.94 -19.17
CA LEU A 234 -0.70 -6.32 -19.49
C LEU A 234 -1.60 -6.86 -20.60
N ASN A 235 -1.03 -7.64 -21.52
CA ASN A 235 -1.74 -8.38 -22.54
C ASN A 235 -1.25 -9.84 -22.51
N ASN A 236 -2.03 -10.72 -21.93
CA ASN A 236 -1.65 -12.09 -21.66
C ASN A 236 -0.27 -12.18 -20.99
N GLY A 237 -0.04 -11.32 -20.00
CA GLY A 237 1.19 -11.21 -19.23
C GLY A 237 2.32 -10.40 -19.86
N ALA A 238 2.26 -10.04 -21.14
CA ALA A 238 3.22 -9.13 -21.76
C ALA A 238 2.91 -7.67 -21.40
N ILE A 239 3.94 -6.85 -21.11
CA ILE A 239 3.77 -5.43 -20.86
C ILE A 239 3.49 -4.73 -22.19
N GLY A 240 2.46 -3.89 -22.23
CA GLY A 240 2.13 -3.04 -23.34
C GLY A 240 2.20 -1.54 -22.98
N TYR A 241 2.62 -0.72 -23.92
CA TYR A 241 2.50 0.73 -23.85
C TYR A 241 1.42 1.19 -24.82
N ALA A 242 0.46 1.96 -24.33
CA ALA A 242 -0.60 2.56 -25.13
C ALA A 242 -0.31 4.05 -25.34
N SER A 243 -0.38 4.52 -26.57
CA SER A 243 -0.19 5.92 -26.93
C SER A 243 -1.32 6.52 -27.75
N GLU A 244 -2.42 5.82 -27.92
CA GLU A 244 -3.68 6.24 -28.57
C GLU A 244 -4.74 5.14 -28.41
N TYR A 245 -5.93 5.36 -28.92
CA TYR A 245 -7.10 4.48 -28.73
C TYR A 245 -7.02 3.07 -29.38
N SER A 246 -5.99 2.76 -30.16
CA SER A 246 -5.89 1.48 -30.88
C SER A 246 -4.85 0.56 -30.28
N LEU A 247 -5.26 -0.38 -29.45
CA LEU A 247 -4.40 -1.40 -28.84
C LEU A 247 -3.79 -2.40 -29.85
N SER A 248 -4.24 -2.41 -31.11
CA SER A 248 -3.84 -3.42 -32.10
C SER A 248 -2.46 -3.21 -32.74
N GLN A 249 -1.83 -2.05 -32.49
CA GLN A 249 -0.52 -1.68 -33.04
C GLN A 249 0.49 -1.22 -31.97
N HIS A 250 0.18 -1.43 -30.69
CA HIS A 250 1.03 -1.00 -29.60
C HIS A 250 2.16 -2.02 -29.35
N PRO A 251 3.35 -1.52 -29.00
CA PRO A 251 4.47 -2.39 -28.69
C PRO A 251 4.17 -3.25 -27.45
N LEU A 252 4.62 -4.48 -27.50
CA LEU A 252 4.56 -5.43 -26.37
C LEU A 252 5.96 -5.89 -26.00
N SER A 253 6.15 -6.18 -24.73
CA SER A 253 7.39 -6.84 -24.28
C SER A 253 7.51 -8.24 -24.89
N ASN A 254 8.76 -8.71 -25.01
CA ASN A 254 9.10 -10.06 -25.49
C ASN A 254 9.06 -11.11 -24.36
N MET A 255 8.92 -10.64 -23.12
CA MET A 255 8.82 -11.44 -21.90
C MET A 255 7.47 -11.16 -21.23
N THR A 256 7.01 -12.11 -20.42
CA THR A 256 5.77 -12.02 -19.67
C THR A 256 6.03 -12.10 -18.18
N VAL A 257 5.14 -11.49 -17.38
CA VAL A 257 5.04 -11.76 -15.94
C VAL A 257 4.41 -13.13 -15.70
N ALA A 258 4.54 -13.67 -14.49
CA ALA A 258 3.89 -14.91 -14.08
C ALA A 258 2.58 -14.63 -13.30
N GLU A 259 1.66 -15.60 -13.27
CA GLU A 259 0.52 -15.60 -12.36
C GLU A 259 0.98 -15.91 -10.94
N ASP A 260 0.26 -15.35 -9.96
CA ASP A 260 0.48 -15.56 -8.51
C ASP A 260 1.90 -15.23 -8.03
N GLU A 261 2.59 -14.31 -8.73
CA GLU A 261 3.92 -13.83 -8.35
C GLU A 261 4.01 -12.30 -8.49
N TRP A 262 4.72 -11.65 -7.55
CA TRP A 262 5.03 -10.24 -7.67
C TRP A 262 6.04 -9.98 -8.79
N ALA A 263 5.75 -9.00 -9.62
CA ALA A 263 6.64 -8.51 -10.66
C ALA A 263 6.71 -6.99 -10.67
N HIS A 264 7.91 -6.43 -10.72
CA HIS A 264 8.12 -5.03 -11.05
C HIS A 264 8.14 -4.87 -12.56
N ILE A 265 7.24 -4.08 -13.10
CA ILE A 265 7.12 -3.80 -14.52
C ILE A 265 7.44 -2.33 -14.81
N GLU A 266 8.18 -2.09 -15.88
CA GLU A 266 8.62 -0.74 -16.26
C GLU A 266 8.49 -0.53 -17.76
N VAL A 267 8.11 0.71 -18.12
CA VAL A 267 8.13 1.25 -19.47
C VAL A 267 8.90 2.56 -19.42
N GLU A 268 10.01 2.64 -20.12
CA GLU A 268 10.77 3.88 -20.27
C GLU A 268 10.82 4.25 -21.75
N LEU A 269 10.47 5.48 -22.09
CA LEU A 269 10.56 5.95 -23.47
C LEU A 269 10.85 7.45 -23.57
N THR A 270 11.48 7.81 -24.70
CA THR A 270 11.66 9.18 -25.15
C THR A 270 10.93 9.33 -26.48
N GLU A 271 10.06 10.32 -26.55
CA GLU A 271 9.21 10.60 -27.72
C GLU A 271 10.02 10.67 -29.01
N SER A 272 9.59 9.95 -30.03
CA SER A 272 10.22 9.87 -31.35
C SER A 272 11.67 9.34 -31.36
N VAL A 273 12.14 8.79 -30.24
CA VAL A 273 13.46 8.16 -30.12
C VAL A 273 13.33 6.65 -29.90
N GLY A 274 12.40 6.24 -29.07
CA GLY A 274 12.19 4.86 -28.67
C GLY A 274 12.35 4.65 -27.17
N GLY A 275 12.33 3.40 -26.75
CA GLY A 275 12.40 3.03 -25.33
C GLY A 275 12.52 1.54 -25.12
N GLU A 276 12.25 1.11 -23.91
CA GLU A 276 12.32 -0.30 -23.54
C GLU A 276 11.28 -0.68 -22.47
N PHE A 277 11.02 -1.99 -22.42
CA PHE A 277 10.30 -2.65 -21.34
C PHE A 277 11.27 -3.36 -20.41
N ARG A 278 10.99 -3.36 -19.10
CA ARG A 278 11.69 -4.16 -18.10
C ARG A 278 10.73 -4.94 -17.22
N ILE A 279 11.16 -6.15 -16.81
CA ILE A 279 10.49 -6.96 -15.80
C ILE A 279 11.53 -7.30 -14.75
N ASN A 280 11.30 -6.95 -13.50
CA ASN A 280 12.21 -7.14 -12.36
C ASN A 280 13.64 -6.59 -12.67
N GLY A 281 13.69 -5.42 -13.31
CA GLY A 281 14.93 -4.76 -13.74
C GLY A 281 15.61 -5.38 -14.99
N ALA A 282 15.17 -6.55 -15.46
CA ALA A 282 15.71 -7.19 -16.66
C ALA A 282 15.06 -6.61 -17.93
N HIS A 283 15.86 -6.37 -18.97
CA HIS A 283 15.35 -5.91 -20.27
C HIS A 283 14.37 -6.94 -20.85
N ALA A 284 13.16 -6.48 -21.19
CA ALA A 284 12.05 -7.32 -21.63
C ALA A 284 11.55 -6.98 -23.06
N GLY A 285 12.15 -6.03 -23.75
CA GLY A 285 11.81 -5.65 -25.13
C GLY A 285 12.07 -4.18 -25.41
N ASN A 286 12.06 -3.81 -26.70
CA ASN A 286 12.29 -2.45 -27.16
C ASN A 286 11.00 -1.82 -27.69
N ILE A 287 10.91 -0.49 -27.59
CA ILE A 287 9.89 0.35 -28.20
C ILE A 287 10.58 1.15 -29.30
N THR A 288 10.07 1.11 -30.52
CA THR A 288 10.68 1.84 -31.65
C THR A 288 10.35 3.34 -31.57
N ALA A 289 11.06 4.15 -32.34
CA ALA A 289 10.82 5.59 -32.43
C ALA A 289 9.39 5.93 -32.90
N GLU A 290 8.82 5.12 -33.78
CA GLU A 290 7.44 5.30 -34.29
C GLU A 290 6.37 4.94 -33.25
N GLU A 291 6.71 4.02 -32.34
CA GLU A 291 5.82 3.53 -31.28
C GLU A 291 5.92 4.38 -30.00
N SER A 292 6.94 5.26 -29.89
CA SER A 292 7.23 6.04 -28.68
C SER A 292 6.55 7.42 -28.67
N LEU A 293 5.36 7.54 -29.27
CA LEU A 293 4.59 8.77 -29.23
C LEU A 293 3.96 9.00 -27.87
N ILE A 294 3.99 10.25 -27.39
CA ILE A 294 3.35 10.68 -26.15
C ILE A 294 2.22 11.64 -26.52
N PRO A 295 0.96 11.21 -26.50
CA PRO A 295 -0.19 12.07 -26.80
C PRO A 295 -0.31 13.21 -25.79
N GLN A 296 -0.62 14.41 -26.26
CA GLN A 296 -0.75 15.65 -25.49
C GLN A 296 -2.12 15.78 -24.83
#